data_c01ff9bb08969f407b669afe9ee04da2
#
_entry.id   c01ff9bb08969f407b669afe9ee04da2
#
_cell.length_a   1.000
_cell.length_b   1.000
_cell.length_c   1.000
_cell.angle_alpha   90.00
_cell.angle_beta   90.00
_cell.angle_gamma   90.00
#
_symmetry.space_group_name_H-M   'P 1'
#
loop_
_entity.id
_entity.type
_entity.pdbx_description
1 polymer ?
#
loop_
_entity_poly.entity_id
_entity_poly.type
_entity_poly.pdbx_seq_one_letter_code
_entity_poly.pdbx_strand_id
1 'polypeptide(L)'
;MTCLTPELDKLPNWVARRAKQKGLELDEQGNQLLCYCYEGNLLALAQAIERLSLLYPDGKLTLPRVEAAVNDASHFTAYHWIDALLAGKTQRAWHILQQLKREDIEPVILLRTLQRELMQLIILHRSAKTASLKSVFDQHRIWQNRRPIFTAALQRLSEHQLLTAMRLLTQIEITLKQDHGQNVWPELHALGLLLCGKALPEGFIRHG
;
A
#
# COMPACT_ATOMS: atom_id res chain seq x y z
N MET A 1 23.85 -21.83 3.60
CA MET A 1 22.46 -21.65 3.14
C MET A 1 22.22 -20.16 3.01
N THR A 2 22.28 -19.61 1.80
CA THR A 2 22.04 -18.18 1.54
C THR A 2 20.54 -17.94 1.67
N CYS A 3 20.13 -17.25 2.72
CA CYS A 3 18.73 -16.80 2.93
C CYS A 3 18.49 -15.58 2.04
N LEU A 4 18.28 -15.79 0.74
CA LEU A 4 17.92 -14.74 -0.19
C LEU A 4 16.43 -14.45 -0.02
N THR A 5 16.10 -13.20 0.24
CA THR A 5 14.70 -12.70 0.17
C THR A 5 14.17 -13.00 -1.24
N PRO A 6 13.02 -13.66 -1.40
CA PRO A 6 12.47 -13.95 -2.72
C PRO A 6 12.23 -12.64 -3.48
N GLU A 7 12.57 -12.64 -4.77
CA GLU A 7 12.21 -11.56 -5.69
C GLU A 7 10.68 -11.41 -5.74
N LEU A 8 10.19 -10.22 -6.07
CA LEU A 8 8.76 -9.89 -6.03
C LEU A 8 7.88 -10.83 -6.87
N ASP A 9 8.38 -11.27 -8.02
CA ASP A 9 7.71 -12.23 -8.90
C ASP A 9 7.63 -13.64 -8.30
N LYS A 10 8.52 -14.00 -7.39
CA LYS A 10 8.59 -15.30 -6.70
C LYS A 10 7.84 -15.32 -5.37
N LEU A 11 7.42 -14.14 -4.86
CA LEU A 11 6.76 -14.01 -3.57
C LEU A 11 5.44 -14.81 -3.48
N PRO A 12 4.54 -14.79 -4.50
CA PRO A 12 3.30 -15.57 -4.44
C PRO A 12 3.54 -17.09 -4.31
N ASN A 13 4.55 -17.61 -5.01
CA ASN A 13 4.93 -19.02 -4.92
C ASN A 13 5.51 -19.37 -3.52
N TRP A 14 6.25 -18.44 -2.93
CA TRP A 14 6.78 -18.60 -1.58
C TRP A 14 5.64 -18.64 -0.55
N VAL A 15 4.67 -17.71 -0.66
CA VAL A 15 3.48 -17.66 0.21
C VAL A 15 2.67 -18.94 0.12
N ALA A 16 2.34 -19.38 -1.10
CA ALA A 16 1.57 -20.61 -1.31
C ALA A 16 2.28 -21.84 -0.69
N ARG A 17 3.59 -21.97 -0.90
CA ARG A 17 4.38 -23.06 -0.31
C ARG A 17 4.42 -22.97 1.21
N ARG A 18 4.59 -21.78 1.77
CA ARG A 18 4.64 -21.57 3.23
C ARG A 18 3.29 -21.85 3.88
N ALA A 19 2.19 -21.41 3.27
CA ALA A 19 0.83 -21.71 3.70
C ALA A 19 0.57 -23.22 3.73
N LYS A 20 0.93 -23.93 2.64
CA LYS A 20 0.81 -25.39 2.56
C LYS A 20 1.60 -26.12 3.64
N GLN A 21 2.82 -25.66 3.97
CA GLN A 21 3.63 -26.21 5.07
C GLN A 21 2.95 -26.07 6.45
N LYS A 22 2.05 -25.08 6.59
CA LYS A 22 1.24 -24.85 7.80
C LYS A 22 -0.15 -25.49 7.74
N GLY A 23 -0.40 -26.33 6.73
CA GLY A 23 -1.70 -27.00 6.56
C GLY A 23 -2.80 -26.07 6.05
N LEU A 24 -2.45 -24.95 5.42
CA LEU A 24 -3.39 -23.97 4.94
C LEU A 24 -3.61 -24.10 3.40
N GLU A 25 -4.87 -24.17 3.00
CA GLU A 25 -5.31 -24.05 1.62
C GLU A 25 -5.68 -22.57 1.35
N LEU A 26 -4.79 -21.87 0.68
CA LEU A 26 -4.92 -20.44 0.39
C LEU A 26 -5.42 -20.24 -1.03
N ASP A 27 -6.53 -19.50 -1.21
CA ASP A 27 -7.00 -19.11 -2.52
C ASP A 27 -6.08 -18.07 -3.18
N GLU A 28 -6.18 -17.93 -4.52
CA GLU A 28 -5.31 -17.02 -5.27
C GLU A 28 -5.45 -15.56 -4.82
N GLN A 29 -6.68 -15.12 -4.53
CA GLN A 29 -6.95 -13.74 -4.11
C GLN A 29 -6.40 -13.46 -2.71
N GLY A 30 -6.53 -14.40 -1.78
CA GLY A 30 -5.93 -14.30 -0.44
C GLY A 30 -4.39 -14.30 -0.51
N ASN A 31 -3.81 -15.11 -1.42
CA ASN A 31 -2.36 -15.10 -1.66
C ASN A 31 -1.89 -13.73 -2.17
N GLN A 32 -2.59 -13.16 -3.14
CA GLN A 32 -2.28 -11.84 -3.68
C GLN A 32 -2.39 -10.75 -2.60
N LEU A 33 -3.42 -10.82 -1.75
CA LEU A 33 -3.60 -9.87 -0.66
C LEU A 33 -2.46 -9.95 0.36
N LEU A 34 -2.04 -11.15 0.77
CA LEU A 34 -0.90 -11.34 1.66
C LEU A 34 0.40 -10.82 1.05
N CYS A 35 0.67 -11.13 -0.22
CA CYS A 35 1.82 -10.60 -0.94
C CYS A 35 1.82 -9.07 -0.96
N TYR A 36 0.65 -8.47 -1.22
CA TYR A 36 0.49 -7.01 -1.24
C TYR A 36 0.72 -6.38 0.13
N CYS A 37 0.07 -6.91 1.19
CA CYS A 37 0.14 -6.32 2.52
C CYS A 37 1.52 -6.40 3.18
N TYR A 38 2.29 -7.43 2.83
CA TYR A 38 3.58 -7.73 3.48
C TYR A 38 4.77 -7.71 2.53
N GLU A 39 4.62 -7.14 1.33
CA GLU A 39 5.70 -6.99 0.37
C GLU A 39 6.91 -6.27 0.99
N GLY A 40 8.09 -6.83 0.80
CA GLY A 40 9.33 -6.30 1.39
C GLY A 40 9.55 -6.67 2.87
N ASN A 41 8.57 -7.28 3.54
CA ASN A 41 8.70 -7.72 4.94
C ASN A 41 8.38 -9.21 5.09
N LEU A 42 9.33 -10.06 4.67
CA LEU A 42 9.17 -11.52 4.67
C LEU A 42 8.96 -12.09 6.10
N LEU A 43 9.55 -11.45 7.11
CA LEU A 43 9.37 -11.87 8.50
C LEU A 43 7.93 -11.66 8.97
N ALA A 44 7.37 -10.45 8.74
CA ALA A 44 5.98 -10.15 9.07
C ALA A 44 5.00 -11.05 8.29
N LEU A 45 5.31 -11.34 7.02
CA LEU A 45 4.53 -12.26 6.20
C LEU A 45 4.54 -13.68 6.76
N ALA A 46 5.71 -14.20 7.19
CA ALA A 46 5.82 -15.49 7.81
C ALA A 46 5.02 -15.58 9.12
N GLN A 47 5.08 -14.53 9.95
CA GLN A 47 4.30 -14.42 11.19
C GLN A 47 2.80 -14.33 10.92
N ALA A 48 2.38 -13.61 9.88
CA ALA A 48 0.99 -13.54 9.47
C ALA A 48 0.44 -14.92 9.06
N ILE A 49 1.20 -15.69 8.28
CA ILE A 49 0.82 -17.06 7.88
C ILE A 49 0.74 -17.97 9.12
N GLU A 50 1.68 -17.85 10.06
CA GLU A 50 1.64 -18.60 11.32
C GLU A 50 0.37 -18.28 12.11
N ARG A 51 0.06 -17.01 12.30
CA ARG A 51 -1.16 -16.56 12.98
C ARG A 51 -2.42 -17.06 12.28
N LEU A 52 -2.47 -17.01 10.95
CA LEU A 52 -3.60 -17.54 10.17
C LEU A 52 -3.80 -19.04 10.42
N SER A 53 -2.73 -19.82 10.56
CA SER A 53 -2.85 -21.25 10.85
C SER A 53 -3.42 -21.52 12.24
N LEU A 54 -3.21 -20.63 13.19
CA LEU A 54 -3.81 -20.72 14.53
C LEU A 54 -5.27 -20.26 14.56
N LEU A 55 -5.61 -19.23 13.80
CA LEU A 55 -6.98 -18.69 13.74
C LEU A 55 -7.94 -19.58 12.95
N TYR A 56 -7.43 -20.29 11.95
CA TYR A 56 -8.25 -21.13 11.06
C TYR A 56 -7.74 -22.58 11.05
N PRO A 57 -8.01 -23.36 12.11
CA PRO A 57 -7.54 -24.74 12.23
C PRO A 57 -8.16 -25.68 11.19
N ASP A 58 -9.25 -25.27 10.51
CA ASP A 58 -9.83 -25.99 9.36
C ASP A 58 -8.96 -25.89 8.08
N GLY A 59 -7.92 -25.09 8.12
CA GLY A 59 -6.95 -24.92 7.05
C GLY A 59 -7.44 -24.13 5.84
N LYS A 60 -8.69 -23.69 5.78
CA LYS A 60 -9.26 -23.00 4.61
C LYS A 60 -9.09 -21.50 4.72
N LEU A 61 -8.26 -20.91 3.87
CA LEU A 61 -8.03 -19.46 3.79
C LEU A 61 -8.65 -18.88 2.51
N THR A 62 -9.86 -18.38 2.66
CA THR A 62 -10.55 -17.59 1.63
C THR A 62 -10.18 -16.11 1.76
N LEU A 63 -10.33 -15.34 0.68
CA LEU A 63 -10.09 -13.89 0.70
C LEU A 63 -10.76 -13.18 1.91
N PRO A 64 -12.06 -13.39 2.25
CA PRO A 64 -12.66 -12.73 3.42
C PRO A 64 -11.98 -13.07 4.74
N ARG A 65 -11.49 -14.30 4.92
CA ARG A 65 -10.77 -14.71 6.13
C ARG A 65 -9.39 -14.04 6.22
N VAL A 66 -8.70 -13.95 5.09
CA VAL A 66 -7.43 -13.22 5.01
C VAL A 66 -7.64 -11.73 5.28
N GLU A 67 -8.66 -11.11 4.67
CA GLU A 67 -9.02 -9.71 4.91
C GLU A 67 -9.32 -9.44 6.39
N ALA A 68 -10.13 -10.28 7.01
CA ALA A 68 -10.44 -10.15 8.44
C ALA A 68 -9.17 -10.21 9.29
N ALA A 69 -8.30 -11.19 9.06
CA ALA A 69 -7.08 -11.36 9.83
C ALA A 69 -6.04 -10.25 9.60
N VAL A 70 -5.95 -9.73 8.37
CA VAL A 70 -5.08 -8.59 8.04
C VAL A 70 -5.61 -7.30 8.66
N ASN A 71 -6.94 -7.08 8.66
CA ASN A 71 -7.56 -5.90 9.27
C ASN A 71 -7.55 -5.94 10.81
N ASP A 72 -7.61 -7.14 11.40
CA ASP A 72 -7.58 -7.37 12.86
C ASP A 72 -6.12 -7.43 13.40
N ALA A 73 -5.14 -7.33 12.50
CA ALA A 73 -3.74 -7.21 12.90
C ALA A 73 -3.58 -5.95 13.76
N SER A 74 -3.06 -6.11 14.96
CA SER A 74 -2.77 -5.00 15.89
C SER A 74 -1.78 -3.96 15.31
N HIS A 75 -1.18 -4.26 14.15
CA HIS A 75 -0.19 -3.43 13.48
C HIS A 75 -0.64 -3.07 12.06
N PHE A 76 -0.74 -1.78 11.80
CA PHE A 76 -0.92 -1.27 10.45
C PHE A 76 0.39 -1.37 9.65
N THR A 77 0.24 -1.49 8.34
CA THR A 77 1.36 -1.43 7.39
C THR A 77 1.25 -0.20 6.50
N ALA A 78 2.33 0.14 5.79
CA ALA A 78 2.30 1.20 4.77
C ALA A 78 1.16 0.98 3.73
N TYR A 79 0.86 -0.27 3.40
CA TYR A 79 -0.21 -0.61 2.46
C TYR A 79 -1.60 -0.27 2.96
N HIS A 80 -1.90 -0.49 4.25
CA HIS A 80 -3.16 -0.08 4.86
C HIS A 80 -3.35 1.45 4.78
N TRP A 81 -2.27 2.20 4.99
CA TRP A 81 -2.29 3.64 4.85
C TRP A 81 -2.60 4.06 3.42
N ILE A 82 -1.89 3.49 2.45
CA ILE A 82 -2.07 3.77 1.02
C ILE A 82 -3.48 3.41 0.55
N ASP A 83 -3.99 2.25 0.91
CA ASP A 83 -5.36 1.85 0.55
C ASP A 83 -6.41 2.83 1.11
N ALA A 84 -6.19 3.34 2.34
CA ALA A 84 -7.04 4.37 2.91
C ALA A 84 -6.97 5.70 2.13
N LEU A 85 -5.75 6.09 1.66
CA LEU A 85 -5.53 7.27 0.82
C LEU A 85 -6.24 7.12 -0.53
N LEU A 86 -6.03 5.99 -1.21
CA LEU A 86 -6.61 5.72 -2.53
C LEU A 86 -8.13 5.61 -2.45
N ALA A 87 -8.67 5.06 -1.36
CA ALA A 87 -10.10 5.03 -1.09
C ALA A 87 -10.68 6.39 -0.67
N GLY A 88 -9.86 7.43 -0.44
CA GLY A 88 -10.29 8.75 0.01
C GLY A 88 -10.78 8.80 1.46
N LYS A 89 -10.43 7.82 2.28
CA LYS A 89 -10.85 7.68 3.69
C LYS A 89 -9.94 8.50 4.61
N THR A 90 -10.09 9.82 4.61
CA THR A 90 -9.19 10.78 5.29
C THR A 90 -8.97 10.46 6.77
N GLN A 91 -10.05 10.23 7.54
CA GLN A 91 -9.94 9.93 8.98
C GLN A 91 -9.20 8.62 9.24
N ARG A 92 -9.49 7.57 8.44
CA ARG A 92 -8.81 6.28 8.54
C ARG A 92 -7.33 6.42 8.18
N ALA A 93 -7.00 7.12 7.10
CA ALA A 93 -5.63 7.37 6.69
C ALA A 93 -4.83 8.11 7.78
N TRP A 94 -5.45 9.12 8.39
CA TRP A 94 -4.85 9.83 9.53
C TRP A 94 -4.60 8.91 10.73
N HIS A 95 -5.60 8.14 11.13
CA HIS A 95 -5.46 7.18 12.24
C HIS A 95 -4.32 6.19 11.99
N ILE A 96 -4.26 5.60 10.79
CA ILE A 96 -3.19 4.66 10.41
C ILE A 96 -1.82 5.36 10.45
N LEU A 97 -1.70 6.57 9.91
CA LEU A 97 -0.44 7.31 9.90
C LEU A 97 0.07 7.59 11.32
N GLN A 98 -0.82 7.96 12.24
CA GLN A 98 -0.47 8.18 13.65
C GLN A 98 0.00 6.88 14.32
N GLN A 99 -0.63 5.75 14.00
CA GLN A 99 -0.23 4.47 14.56
C GLN A 99 1.15 4.04 14.02
N LEU A 100 1.39 4.16 12.72
CA LEU A 100 2.68 3.86 12.10
C LEU A 100 3.81 4.72 12.71
N LYS A 101 3.50 6.00 13.02
CA LYS A 101 4.44 6.89 13.72
C LYS A 101 4.74 6.40 15.14
N ARG A 102 3.73 5.95 15.90
CA ARG A 102 3.90 5.43 17.27
C ARG A 102 4.67 4.12 17.32
N GLU A 103 4.61 3.33 16.25
CA GLU A 103 5.32 2.07 16.09
C GLU A 103 6.73 2.26 15.50
N ASP A 104 7.22 3.51 15.44
CA ASP A 104 8.54 3.89 14.91
C ASP A 104 8.83 3.31 13.51
N ILE A 105 7.79 3.20 12.67
CA ILE A 105 7.96 2.79 11.29
C ILE A 105 8.75 3.85 10.52
N GLU A 106 9.81 3.41 9.85
CA GLU A 106 10.67 4.28 9.06
C GLU A 106 9.90 4.99 7.93
N PRO A 107 9.86 6.34 7.89
CA PRO A 107 9.13 7.09 6.87
C PRO A 107 9.51 6.73 5.43
N VAL A 108 10.76 6.29 5.20
CA VAL A 108 11.23 5.87 3.88
C VAL A 108 10.43 4.69 3.32
N ILE A 109 9.92 3.81 4.18
CA ILE A 109 9.09 2.67 3.76
C ILE A 109 7.76 3.17 3.19
N LEU A 110 7.14 4.15 3.88
CA LEU A 110 5.89 4.77 3.42
C LEU A 110 6.09 5.48 2.08
N LEU A 111 7.18 6.25 1.96
CA LEU A 111 7.51 7.00 0.74
C LEU A 111 7.72 6.08 -0.46
N ARG A 112 8.53 5.03 -0.33
CA ARG A 112 8.81 4.08 -1.42
C ARG A 112 7.55 3.37 -1.88
N THR A 113 6.72 2.92 -0.93
CA THR A 113 5.47 2.23 -1.25
C THR A 113 4.50 3.20 -1.94
N LEU A 114 4.37 4.43 -1.43
CA LEU A 114 3.50 5.44 -2.02
C LEU A 114 3.99 5.89 -3.41
N GLN A 115 5.30 6.03 -3.61
CA GLN A 115 5.89 6.40 -4.90
C GLN A 115 5.46 5.43 -5.99
N ARG A 116 5.54 4.13 -5.72
CA ARG A 116 5.12 3.08 -6.67
C ARG A 116 3.65 3.22 -7.03
N GLU A 117 2.78 3.40 -6.03
CA GLU A 117 1.34 3.53 -6.26
C GLU A 117 0.98 4.83 -7.01
N LEU A 118 1.66 5.94 -6.72
CA LEU A 118 1.48 7.20 -7.46
C LEU A 118 1.91 7.08 -8.92
N MET A 119 3.05 6.43 -9.19
CA MET A 119 3.50 6.16 -10.55
C MET A 119 2.46 5.34 -11.31
N GLN A 120 1.94 4.29 -10.68
CA GLN A 120 0.87 3.48 -11.25
C GLN A 120 -0.39 4.30 -11.54
N LEU A 121 -0.85 5.13 -10.60
CA LEU A 121 -2.00 6.01 -10.80
C LEU A 121 -1.82 6.97 -11.96
N ILE A 122 -0.64 7.59 -12.10
CA ILE A 122 -0.34 8.50 -13.21
C ILE A 122 -0.43 7.77 -14.55
N ILE A 123 0.14 6.57 -14.63
CA ILE A 123 0.08 5.74 -15.84
C ILE A 123 -1.38 5.39 -16.17
N LEU A 124 -2.14 4.89 -15.18
CA LEU A 124 -3.54 4.53 -15.36
C LEU A 124 -4.39 5.74 -15.76
N HIS A 125 -4.17 6.90 -15.14
CA HIS A 125 -4.88 8.14 -15.46
C HIS A 125 -4.67 8.57 -16.92
N ARG A 126 -3.43 8.45 -17.41
CA ARG A 126 -3.10 8.75 -18.81
C ARG A 126 -3.70 7.75 -19.79
N SER A 127 -3.58 6.46 -19.48
CA SER A 127 -4.13 5.39 -20.34
C SER A 127 -5.66 5.43 -20.40
N ALA A 128 -6.33 5.84 -19.32
CA ALA A 128 -7.80 5.98 -19.27
C ALA A 128 -8.35 7.12 -20.15
N LYS A 129 -7.49 7.99 -20.68
CA LYS A 129 -7.92 9.01 -21.67
C LYS A 129 -8.25 8.43 -23.04
N THR A 130 -7.67 7.27 -23.37
CA THR A 130 -7.77 6.63 -24.69
C THR A 130 -8.43 5.27 -24.69
N ALA A 131 -8.64 4.67 -23.53
CA ALA A 131 -9.21 3.34 -23.38
C ALA A 131 -10.16 3.23 -22.18
N SER A 132 -11.02 2.21 -22.17
CA SER A 132 -11.90 1.95 -21.02
C SER A 132 -11.10 1.54 -19.77
N LEU A 133 -11.56 1.90 -18.58
CA LEU A 133 -10.90 1.52 -17.34
C LEU A 133 -10.68 0.01 -17.20
N LYS A 134 -11.64 -0.80 -17.67
CA LYS A 134 -11.52 -2.26 -17.66
C LYS A 134 -10.32 -2.71 -18.48
N SER A 135 -10.21 -2.24 -19.73
CA SER A 135 -9.09 -2.55 -20.62
C SER A 135 -7.75 -2.08 -20.03
N VAL A 136 -7.71 -0.87 -19.46
CA VAL A 136 -6.52 -0.31 -18.81
C VAL A 136 -6.09 -1.17 -17.62
N PHE A 137 -7.01 -1.59 -16.76
CA PHE A 137 -6.70 -2.46 -15.63
C PHE A 137 -6.18 -3.83 -16.05
N ASP A 138 -6.75 -4.42 -17.13
CA ASP A 138 -6.30 -5.70 -17.66
C ASP A 138 -4.89 -5.57 -18.28
N GLN A 139 -4.64 -4.52 -19.06
CA GLN A 139 -3.34 -4.24 -19.67
C GLN A 139 -2.24 -4.03 -18.62
N HIS A 140 -2.54 -3.30 -17.54
CA HIS A 140 -1.61 -3.02 -16.45
C HIS A 140 -1.64 -4.06 -15.33
N ARG A 141 -2.35 -5.16 -15.52
CA ARG A 141 -2.45 -6.30 -14.59
C ARG A 141 -2.88 -5.89 -13.18
N ILE A 142 -3.83 -4.93 -13.09
CA ILE A 142 -4.37 -4.53 -11.80
C ILE A 142 -5.27 -5.64 -11.26
N TRP A 143 -4.96 -6.10 -10.07
CA TRP A 143 -5.72 -7.14 -9.38
C TRP A 143 -7.18 -6.74 -9.17
N GLN A 144 -8.09 -7.69 -9.31
CA GLN A 144 -9.53 -7.39 -9.29
C GLN A 144 -9.98 -6.75 -7.96
N ASN A 145 -9.46 -7.22 -6.83
CA ASN A 145 -9.77 -6.68 -5.50
C ASN A 145 -9.27 -5.23 -5.30
N ARG A 146 -8.27 -4.78 -6.04
CA ARG A 146 -7.75 -3.41 -5.97
C ARG A 146 -8.40 -2.44 -6.96
N ARG A 147 -9.08 -2.94 -8.00
CA ARG A 147 -9.72 -2.09 -9.02
C ARG A 147 -10.70 -1.06 -8.43
N PRO A 148 -11.53 -1.39 -7.42
CA PRO A 148 -12.44 -0.40 -6.81
C PRO A 148 -11.71 0.80 -6.19
N ILE A 149 -10.60 0.58 -5.47
CA ILE A 149 -9.84 1.67 -4.84
C ILE A 149 -9.10 2.52 -5.87
N PHE A 150 -8.54 1.89 -6.93
CA PHE A 150 -7.95 2.64 -8.04
C PHE A 150 -9.00 3.45 -8.81
N THR A 151 -10.18 2.88 -9.06
CA THR A 151 -11.30 3.61 -9.69
C THR A 151 -11.69 4.83 -8.87
N ALA A 152 -11.86 4.67 -7.55
CA ALA A 152 -12.18 5.78 -6.66
C ALA A 152 -11.10 6.88 -6.65
N ALA A 153 -9.83 6.50 -6.71
CA ALA A 153 -8.72 7.43 -6.80
C ALA A 153 -8.69 8.18 -8.13
N LEU A 154 -8.85 7.46 -9.27
CA LEU A 154 -8.84 8.02 -10.62
C LEU A 154 -10.02 8.98 -10.88
N GLN A 155 -11.19 8.72 -10.26
CA GLN A 155 -12.34 9.61 -10.35
C GLN A 155 -12.19 10.89 -9.53
N ARG A 156 -11.46 10.82 -8.42
CA ARG A 156 -11.31 11.92 -7.46
C ARG A 156 -10.12 12.81 -7.77
N LEU A 157 -9.02 12.24 -8.24
CA LEU A 157 -7.74 12.93 -8.39
C LEU A 157 -7.49 13.30 -9.86
N SER A 158 -7.23 14.57 -10.11
CA SER A 158 -6.76 15.04 -11.41
C SER A 158 -5.28 14.69 -11.64
N GLU A 159 -4.85 14.69 -12.90
CA GLU A 159 -3.43 14.50 -13.24
C GLU A 159 -2.55 15.57 -12.56
N HIS A 160 -3.01 16.80 -12.47
CA HIS A 160 -2.30 17.88 -11.76
C HIS A 160 -2.09 17.57 -10.28
N GLN A 161 -3.12 17.05 -9.58
CA GLN A 161 -3.00 16.66 -8.18
C GLN A 161 -2.05 15.48 -7.99
N LEU A 162 -2.06 14.50 -8.90
CA LEU A 162 -1.11 13.38 -8.87
C LEU A 162 0.34 13.84 -9.08
N LEU A 163 0.58 14.77 -10.00
CA LEU A 163 1.91 15.34 -10.22
C LEU A 163 2.35 16.21 -9.03
N THR A 164 1.44 16.95 -8.42
CA THR A 164 1.71 17.71 -7.19
C THR A 164 2.07 16.77 -6.03
N ALA A 165 1.33 15.68 -5.87
CA ALA A 165 1.65 14.66 -4.88
C ALA A 165 3.04 14.05 -5.10
N MET A 166 3.43 13.80 -6.35
CA MET A 166 4.76 13.28 -6.69
C MET A 166 5.86 14.29 -6.34
N ARG A 167 5.66 15.59 -6.61
CA ARG A 167 6.62 16.64 -6.22
C ARG A 167 6.80 16.70 -4.70
N LEU A 168 5.69 16.71 -3.94
CA LEU A 168 5.74 16.69 -2.47
C LEU A 168 6.47 15.47 -1.94
N LEU A 169 6.19 14.29 -2.50
CA LEU A 169 6.88 13.06 -2.14
C LEU A 169 8.39 13.17 -2.36
N THR A 170 8.81 13.71 -3.51
CA THR A 170 10.24 13.93 -3.82
C THR A 170 10.88 14.90 -2.83
N GLN A 171 10.18 15.99 -2.45
CA GLN A 171 10.69 16.94 -1.45
C GLN A 171 10.89 16.27 -0.10
N ILE A 172 9.93 15.47 0.37
CA ILE A 172 10.05 14.72 1.63
C ILE A 172 11.24 13.75 1.57
N GLU A 173 11.42 13.05 0.44
CA GLU A 173 12.55 12.13 0.25
C GLU A 173 13.90 12.86 0.31
N ILE A 174 14.02 14.03 -0.32
CA ILE A 174 15.23 14.86 -0.27
C ILE A 174 15.51 15.30 1.17
N THR A 175 14.48 15.79 1.89
CA THR A 175 14.59 16.18 3.29
C THR A 175 15.12 15.04 4.16
N LEU A 176 14.56 13.84 4.03
CA LEU A 176 15.02 12.66 4.78
C LEU A 176 16.46 12.26 4.47
N LYS A 177 16.93 12.49 3.24
CA LYS A 177 18.33 12.18 2.86
C LYS A 177 19.33 13.22 3.35
N GLN A 178 18.90 14.48 3.44
CA GLN A 178 19.77 15.59 3.84
C GLN A 178 19.87 15.71 5.36
N ASP A 179 18.79 15.45 6.08
CA ASP A 179 18.71 15.55 7.54
C ASP A 179 17.88 14.38 8.11
N HIS A 180 18.61 13.39 8.62
CA HIS A 180 18.01 12.16 9.19
C HIS A 180 17.21 12.43 10.48
N GLY A 181 17.35 13.60 11.09
CA GLY A 181 16.63 14.01 12.30
C GLY A 181 15.35 14.79 12.03
N GLN A 182 15.08 15.15 10.78
CA GLN A 182 13.94 16.01 10.48
C GLN A 182 12.61 15.25 10.58
N ASN A 183 11.64 15.90 11.23
CA ASN A 183 10.30 15.36 11.41
C ASN A 183 9.48 15.56 10.12
N VAL A 184 9.36 14.52 9.30
CA VAL A 184 8.61 14.54 8.02
C VAL A 184 7.15 14.06 8.14
N TRP A 185 6.68 13.77 9.35
CA TRP A 185 5.31 13.28 9.56
C TRP A 185 4.23 14.31 9.23
N PRO A 186 4.42 15.63 9.45
CA PRO A 186 3.49 16.65 8.99
C PRO A 186 3.36 16.68 7.46
N GLU A 187 4.46 16.53 6.75
CA GLU A 187 4.50 16.50 5.29
C GLU A 187 3.81 15.23 4.74
N LEU A 188 4.04 14.08 5.36
CA LEU A 188 3.32 12.84 5.02
C LEU A 188 1.81 12.98 5.24
N HIS A 189 1.40 13.70 6.30
CA HIS A 189 -0.01 14.01 6.54
C HIS A 189 -0.59 14.92 5.45
N ALA A 190 0.11 16.00 5.09
CA ALA A 190 -0.31 16.92 4.04
C ALA A 190 -0.44 16.20 2.69
N LEU A 191 0.54 15.36 2.34
CA LEU A 191 0.50 14.50 1.16
C LEU A 191 -0.71 13.55 1.20
N GLY A 192 -1.02 12.99 2.38
CA GLY A 192 -2.20 12.17 2.59
C GLY A 192 -3.52 12.92 2.37
N LEU A 193 -3.63 14.17 2.84
CA LEU A 193 -4.79 15.03 2.61
C LEU A 193 -5.01 15.28 1.11
N LEU A 194 -3.96 15.63 0.38
CA LEU A 194 -4.02 15.85 -1.06
C LEU A 194 -4.55 14.59 -1.78
N LEU A 195 -4.03 13.42 -1.45
CA LEU A 195 -4.44 12.15 -2.06
C LEU A 195 -5.86 11.74 -1.68
N CYS A 196 -6.35 12.17 -0.52
CA CYS A 196 -7.76 12.03 -0.16
C CYS A 196 -8.67 13.07 -0.87
N GLY A 197 -8.14 13.93 -1.74
CA GLY A 197 -8.89 14.96 -2.45
C GLY A 197 -9.21 16.20 -1.61
N LYS A 198 -8.45 16.44 -0.54
CA LYS A 198 -8.56 17.64 0.30
C LYS A 198 -7.57 18.71 -0.14
N ALA A 199 -7.89 19.97 0.15
CA ALA A 199 -6.96 21.06 -0.06
C ALA A 199 -5.72 20.88 0.84
N LEU A 200 -4.55 21.26 0.30
CA LEU A 200 -3.34 21.33 1.11
C LEU A 200 -3.44 22.50 2.09
N PRO A 201 -2.93 22.34 3.33
CA PRO A 201 -2.79 23.44 4.26
C PRO A 201 -1.93 24.56 3.64
N GLU A 202 -2.28 25.83 3.94
CA GLU A 202 -1.50 26.97 3.48
C GLU A 202 -0.03 26.87 3.93
N GLY A 203 0.89 27.13 3.02
CA GLY A 203 2.33 27.08 3.28
C GLY A 203 3.03 25.75 2.95
N PHE A 204 2.30 24.68 2.59
CA PHE A 204 2.91 23.41 2.16
C PHE A 204 3.44 23.42 0.71
N ILE A 205 2.93 24.30 -0.12
CA ILE A 205 3.45 24.51 -1.48
C ILE A 205 4.47 25.64 -1.39
N ARG A 206 5.73 25.35 -1.14
CA ARG A 206 6.80 26.30 -1.45
C ARG A 206 6.94 26.31 -2.96
N HIS A 207 6.56 27.43 -3.57
CA HIS A 207 6.88 27.72 -4.96
C HIS A 207 8.40 27.78 -5.09
N GLY A 208 9.00 26.74 -5.68
CA GLY A 208 10.35 26.76 -6.17
C GLY A 208 10.33 27.06 -7.65
#